data_c03105037bd62d7da029cfebdf6e6e1c
#
_entry.id   c03105037bd62d7da029cfebdf6e6e1c
#
_cell.length_a   1.000
_cell.length_b   1.000
_cell.length_c   1.000
_cell.angle_alpha   90.00
_cell.angle_beta   90.00
_cell.angle_gamma   90.00
#
_symmetry.space_group_name_H-M   'P 1'
#
loop_
_entity.id
_entity.type
_entity.pdbx_description
1 polymer ?
#
loop_
_entity_poly.entity_id
_entity_poly.type
_entity_poly.pdbx_seq_one_letter_code
_entity_poly.pdbx_strand_id
1 'polypeptide(L)'
;YPVVQGTDNSYYLHHTFRKEYNIAGSIFLDARNTADFSDSKNIIYGHNMRNGSMFHVLRKFQDLDFYQANREIWLYMPDGSVQVYEIVGCEEVKAAGEAYELGNGNEEETELILSTCSSRSEWRVIVRGNLK
;
A
#
# COMPACT_ATOMS: atom_id res chain seq x y z
N TYR A 1 -2.72 -11.11 -1.26
CA TYR A 1 -2.94 -10.81 0.15
C TYR A 1 -4.32 -10.21 0.37
N PRO A 2 -5.04 -10.62 1.43
CA PRO A 2 -6.24 -9.88 1.85
C PRO A 2 -5.85 -8.49 2.37
N VAL A 3 -6.68 -7.50 2.08
CA VAL A 3 -6.51 -6.12 2.55
C VAL A 3 -7.64 -5.80 3.52
N VAL A 4 -7.28 -5.34 4.71
CA VAL A 4 -8.23 -4.99 5.76
C VAL A 4 -8.17 -3.50 6.08
N GLN A 5 -9.11 -2.99 6.84
CA GLN A 5 -9.12 -1.61 7.30
C GLN A 5 -9.61 -1.54 8.75
N GLY A 6 -8.86 -0.84 9.58
CA GLY A 6 -9.23 -0.59 10.98
C GLY A 6 -9.72 0.84 11.20
N THR A 7 -9.90 1.18 12.46
CA THR A 7 -10.25 2.55 12.89
C THR A 7 -9.02 3.42 13.12
N ASP A 8 -7.83 2.82 13.08
CA ASP A 8 -6.54 3.49 13.15
C ASP A 8 -5.54 2.77 12.24
N ASN A 9 -4.32 3.31 12.13
CA ASN A 9 -3.24 2.74 11.34
C ASN A 9 -2.22 1.96 12.19
N SER A 10 -2.60 1.53 13.38
CA SER A 10 -1.70 0.84 14.32
C SER A 10 -2.09 -0.61 14.56
N TYR A 11 -3.39 -0.90 14.63
CA TYR A 11 -3.88 -2.23 15.03
C TYR A 11 -3.36 -3.34 14.12
N TYR A 12 -3.51 -3.19 12.81
CA TYR A 12 -3.11 -4.22 11.84
C TYR A 12 -1.62 -4.25 11.54
N LEU A 13 -0.83 -3.37 12.15
CA LEU A 13 0.63 -3.52 12.14
C LEU A 13 1.06 -4.85 12.76
N HIS A 14 0.33 -5.33 13.78
CA HIS A 14 0.68 -6.55 14.52
C HIS A 14 -0.51 -7.48 14.74
N HIS A 15 -1.56 -7.41 13.90
CA HIS A 15 -2.72 -8.30 13.97
C HIS A 15 -3.10 -8.81 12.59
N THR A 16 -3.51 -10.08 12.53
CA THR A 16 -4.03 -10.69 11.30
C THR A 16 -5.47 -10.20 11.03
N PHE A 17 -5.99 -10.54 9.84
CA PHE A 17 -7.39 -10.25 9.52
C PHE A 17 -8.39 -10.97 10.45
N ARG A 18 -7.93 -12.00 11.16
CA ARG A 18 -8.71 -12.71 12.20
C ARG A 18 -8.58 -12.06 13.58
N LYS A 19 -7.92 -10.90 13.66
CA LYS A 19 -7.69 -10.13 14.89
C LYS A 19 -6.81 -10.88 15.93
N GLU A 20 -5.95 -11.75 15.45
CA GLU A 20 -4.96 -12.45 16.26
C GLU A 20 -3.63 -11.71 16.17
N TYR A 21 -2.92 -11.59 17.29
CA TYR A 21 -1.59 -10.98 17.29
C TYR A 21 -0.63 -11.75 16.39
N ASN A 22 0.10 -11.04 15.55
CA ASN A 22 1.14 -11.58 14.69
C ASN A 22 2.12 -10.48 14.32
N ILE A 23 3.42 -10.74 14.42
CA ILE A 23 4.46 -9.74 14.15
C ILE A 23 4.44 -9.24 12.69
N ALA A 24 4.00 -10.08 11.75
CA ALA A 24 3.88 -9.70 10.35
C ALA A 24 2.66 -8.81 10.08
N GLY A 25 1.67 -8.82 10.96
CA GLY A 25 0.43 -8.05 10.80
C GLY A 25 -0.36 -8.43 9.54
N SER A 26 -1.06 -7.45 9.00
CA SER A 26 -1.83 -7.56 7.76
C SER A 26 -1.40 -6.50 6.76
N ILE A 27 -1.81 -6.66 5.52
CA ILE A 27 -1.85 -5.59 4.53
C ILE A 27 -3.13 -4.80 4.80
N PHE A 28 -3.05 -3.48 4.98
CA PHE A 28 -4.21 -2.70 5.38
C PHE A 28 -4.31 -1.35 4.69
N LEU A 29 -5.55 -0.94 4.42
CA LEU A 29 -5.88 0.38 3.88
C LEU A 29 -5.80 1.42 4.99
N ASP A 30 -5.27 2.59 4.69
CA ASP A 30 -5.22 3.73 5.61
C ASP A 30 -6.61 4.00 6.19
N ALA A 31 -6.69 4.16 7.51
CA ALA A 31 -7.95 4.35 8.23
C ALA A 31 -8.72 5.61 7.78
N ARG A 32 -8.03 6.59 7.20
CA ARG A 32 -8.63 7.82 6.67
C ARG A 32 -9.27 7.64 5.30
N ASN A 33 -8.95 6.55 4.60
CA ASN A 33 -9.49 6.28 3.27
C ASN A 33 -10.89 5.66 3.34
N THR A 34 -11.67 5.89 2.28
CA THR A 34 -12.95 5.22 2.08
C THR A 34 -12.73 3.79 1.60
N ALA A 35 -13.44 2.83 2.17
CA ALA A 35 -13.21 1.40 1.96
C ALA A 35 -13.42 0.92 0.51
N ASP A 36 -14.09 1.70 -0.33
CA ASP A 36 -14.33 1.40 -1.74
C ASP A 36 -13.24 1.91 -2.68
N PHE A 37 -12.17 2.51 -2.15
CA PHE A 37 -11.07 3.09 -2.92
C PHE A 37 -11.50 4.23 -3.85
N SER A 38 -12.56 4.96 -3.51
CA SER A 38 -13.08 6.08 -4.31
C SER A 38 -12.35 7.40 -4.09
N ASP A 39 -11.48 7.48 -3.08
CA ASP A 39 -10.72 8.70 -2.83
C ASP A 39 -9.72 8.94 -3.97
N SER A 40 -9.33 10.21 -4.18
CA SER A 40 -8.31 10.53 -5.19
C SER A 40 -6.94 9.94 -4.86
N LYS A 41 -6.68 9.63 -3.60
CA LYS A 41 -5.43 9.03 -3.14
C LYS A 41 -5.73 8.01 -2.04
N ASN A 42 -5.36 6.75 -2.29
CA ASN A 42 -5.57 5.64 -1.37
C ASN A 42 -4.22 5.03 -1.00
N ILE A 43 -4.01 4.73 0.27
CA ILE A 43 -2.73 4.22 0.76
C ILE A 43 -2.93 2.85 1.41
N ILE A 44 -2.19 1.87 0.95
CA ILE A 44 -2.16 0.52 1.51
C ILE A 44 -0.78 0.28 2.13
N TYR A 45 -0.76 -0.20 3.37
CA TYR A 45 0.45 -0.47 4.14
C TYR A 45 0.69 -1.97 4.31
N GLY A 46 1.96 -2.34 4.39
CA GLY A 46 2.36 -3.69 4.76
C GLY A 46 3.79 -3.73 5.26
N HIS A 47 4.10 -4.69 6.14
CA HIS A 47 5.44 -4.84 6.68
C HIS A 47 6.45 -5.27 5.60
N ASN A 48 7.68 -4.81 5.75
CA ASN A 48 8.84 -5.26 5.00
C ASN A 48 9.53 -6.36 5.82
N MET A 49 9.12 -7.61 5.62
CA MET A 49 9.62 -8.74 6.37
C MET A 49 10.94 -9.24 5.83
N ARG A 50 11.88 -9.60 6.71
CA ARG A 50 13.20 -10.12 6.33
C ARG A 50 13.12 -11.42 5.53
N ASN A 51 12.09 -12.24 5.76
CA ASN A 51 11.87 -13.48 5.03
C ASN A 51 11.32 -13.28 3.61
N GLY A 52 11.17 -12.05 3.15
CA GLY A 52 10.67 -11.72 1.81
C GLY A 52 9.16 -11.64 1.69
N SER A 53 8.41 -11.87 2.78
CA SER A 53 6.95 -11.82 2.75
C SER A 53 6.39 -10.41 2.94
N MET A 54 5.07 -10.29 2.83
CA MET A 54 4.32 -9.04 2.94
C MET A 54 4.81 -8.02 1.90
N PHE A 55 5.01 -6.76 2.27
CA PHE A 55 5.45 -5.73 1.32
C PHE A 55 6.96 -5.64 1.11
N HIS A 56 7.71 -6.65 1.54
CA HIS A 56 9.12 -6.76 1.13
C HIS A 56 9.25 -6.72 -0.41
N VAL A 57 8.28 -7.26 -1.13
CA VAL A 57 8.26 -7.27 -2.60
C VAL A 57 8.33 -5.86 -3.22
N LEU A 58 7.90 -4.81 -2.52
CA LEU A 58 7.96 -3.45 -3.04
C LEU A 58 9.39 -3.02 -3.35
N ARG A 59 10.38 -3.53 -2.63
CA ARG A 59 11.80 -3.23 -2.87
C ARG A 59 12.28 -3.74 -4.22
N LYS A 60 11.66 -4.79 -4.75
CA LYS A 60 12.01 -5.34 -6.07
C LYS A 60 11.70 -4.37 -7.22
N PHE A 61 10.75 -3.46 -7.02
CA PHE A 61 10.41 -2.43 -8.01
C PHE A 61 11.52 -1.37 -8.17
N GLN A 62 12.53 -1.36 -7.31
CA GLN A 62 13.74 -0.55 -7.48
C GLN A 62 14.65 -1.13 -8.56
N ASP A 63 14.49 -2.40 -8.94
CA ASP A 63 15.15 -3.03 -10.07
C ASP A 63 14.34 -2.76 -11.35
N LEU A 64 14.99 -2.19 -12.36
CA LEU A 64 14.33 -1.79 -13.60
C LEU A 64 13.68 -2.96 -14.34
N ASP A 65 14.36 -4.10 -14.39
CA ASP A 65 13.83 -5.28 -15.07
C ASP A 65 12.57 -5.80 -14.38
N PHE A 66 12.57 -5.87 -13.07
CA PHE A 66 11.38 -6.25 -12.30
C PHE A 66 10.24 -5.24 -12.50
N TYR A 67 10.55 -3.95 -12.45
CA TYR A 67 9.58 -2.88 -12.67
C TYR A 67 8.92 -3.01 -14.05
N GLN A 68 9.71 -3.22 -15.09
CA GLN A 68 9.21 -3.34 -16.46
C GLN A 68 8.37 -4.61 -16.67
N ALA A 69 8.67 -5.67 -15.95
CA ALA A 69 7.94 -6.93 -16.03
C ALA A 69 6.64 -6.95 -15.20
N ASN A 70 6.45 -6.02 -14.28
CA ASN A 70 5.34 -6.00 -13.32
C ASN A 70 4.75 -4.59 -13.24
N ARG A 71 3.94 -4.21 -14.23
CA ARG A 71 3.46 -2.84 -14.42
C ARG A 71 2.09 -2.56 -13.84
N GLU A 72 1.41 -3.56 -13.29
CA GLU A 72 0.03 -3.41 -12.85
C GLU A 72 -0.18 -3.88 -11.42
N ILE A 73 -1.10 -3.20 -10.72
CA ILE A 73 -1.64 -3.62 -9.43
C ILE A 73 -3.12 -3.93 -9.65
N TRP A 74 -3.55 -5.11 -9.23
CA TRP A 74 -4.94 -5.55 -9.35
C TRP A 74 -5.57 -5.62 -7.97
N LEU A 75 -6.68 -4.89 -7.77
CA LEU A 75 -7.48 -4.95 -6.55
C LEU A 75 -8.78 -5.67 -6.84
N TYR A 76 -8.99 -6.77 -6.14
CA TYR A 76 -10.22 -7.57 -6.23
C TYR A 76 -11.15 -7.11 -5.10
N MET A 77 -12.30 -6.55 -5.47
CA MET A 77 -13.26 -5.97 -4.54
C MET A 77 -14.27 -7.02 -4.06
N PRO A 78 -14.84 -6.85 -2.84
CA PRO A 78 -15.83 -7.80 -2.31
C PRO A 78 -17.08 -7.99 -3.19
N ASP A 79 -17.45 -6.98 -3.99
CA ASP A 79 -18.60 -7.05 -4.91
C ASP A 79 -18.30 -7.80 -6.21
N GLY A 80 -17.08 -8.32 -6.37
CA GLY A 80 -16.63 -9.01 -7.57
C GLY A 80 -16.01 -8.13 -8.64
N SER A 81 -16.03 -6.82 -8.48
CA SER A 81 -15.34 -5.91 -9.40
C SER A 81 -13.82 -5.96 -9.22
N VAL A 82 -13.10 -5.56 -10.27
CA VAL A 82 -11.64 -5.50 -10.26
C VAL A 82 -11.22 -4.10 -10.68
N GLN A 83 -10.34 -3.49 -9.88
CA GLN A 83 -9.68 -2.24 -10.23
C GLN A 83 -8.24 -2.54 -10.63
N VAL A 84 -7.80 -1.99 -11.76
CA VAL A 84 -6.43 -2.16 -12.26
C VAL A 84 -5.73 -0.82 -12.25
N TYR A 85 -4.56 -0.77 -11.61
CA TYR A 85 -3.73 0.42 -11.52
C TYR A 85 -2.46 0.20 -12.31
N GLU A 86 -2.08 1.18 -13.14
CA GLU A 86 -0.78 1.19 -13.78
C GLU A 86 0.27 1.75 -12.83
N ILE A 87 1.36 1.01 -12.62
CA ILE A 87 2.47 1.46 -11.79
C ILE A 87 3.24 2.54 -12.54
N VAL A 88 3.40 3.70 -11.91
CA VAL A 88 4.06 4.87 -12.49
C VAL A 88 5.33 5.28 -11.75
N GLY A 89 5.63 4.66 -10.62
CA GLY A 89 6.86 4.96 -9.89
C GLY A 89 7.09 4.07 -8.68
N CYS A 90 8.36 4.00 -8.30
CA CYS A 90 8.82 3.40 -7.06
C CYS A 90 9.90 4.31 -6.47
N GLU A 91 9.77 4.68 -5.22
CA GLU A 91 10.70 5.61 -4.56
C GLU A 91 10.81 5.37 -3.07
N GLU A 92 11.90 5.88 -2.49
CA GLU A 92 12.04 5.95 -1.04
C GLU A 92 11.60 7.32 -0.56
N VAL A 93 10.76 7.35 0.49
CA VAL A 93 10.22 8.58 1.06
C VAL A 93 10.32 8.56 2.57
N LYS A 94 10.27 9.72 3.19
CA LYS A 94 10.19 9.82 4.65
C LYS A 94 8.80 9.44 5.15
N ALA A 95 8.76 8.76 6.28
CA ALA A 95 7.54 8.19 6.88
C ALA A 95 6.46 9.21 7.19
N ALA A 96 6.67 10.45 7.32
CA ALA A 96 5.66 11.48 7.57
C ALA A 96 5.65 12.55 6.48
N GLY A 97 6.16 12.22 5.28
CA GLY A 97 6.27 13.15 4.17
C GLY A 97 4.98 13.34 3.37
N GLU A 98 5.08 14.13 2.32
CA GLU A 98 3.94 14.50 1.44
C GLU A 98 3.24 13.28 0.81
N ALA A 99 3.95 12.17 0.61
CA ALA A 99 3.35 10.96 0.05
C ALA A 99 2.16 10.46 0.88
N TYR A 100 2.14 10.74 2.18
CA TYR A 100 1.10 10.28 3.10
C TYR A 100 0.02 11.34 3.38
N GLU A 101 0.07 12.48 2.71
CA GLU A 101 -0.96 13.51 2.78
C GLU A 101 -2.07 13.20 1.76
N LEU A 102 -3.28 12.98 2.24
CA LEU A 102 -4.40 12.57 1.37
C LEU A 102 -5.00 13.74 0.59
N GLY A 103 -4.85 14.96 1.07
CA GLY A 103 -5.43 16.14 0.43
C GLY A 103 -4.68 16.66 -0.80
N ASN A 104 -3.53 16.09 -1.15
CA ASN A 104 -2.70 16.55 -2.28
C ASN A 104 -2.80 15.65 -3.51
N GLY A 105 -3.76 14.73 -3.55
CA GLY A 105 -4.03 13.91 -4.73
C GLY A 105 -4.64 14.73 -5.88
N ASN A 106 -4.43 14.25 -7.10
CA ASN A 106 -5.08 14.84 -8.28
C ASN A 106 -6.55 14.40 -8.31
N GLU A 107 -7.49 15.33 -8.25
CA GLU A 107 -8.92 15.01 -8.22
C GLU A 107 -9.42 14.33 -9.50
N GLU A 108 -8.70 14.47 -10.61
CA GLU A 108 -9.04 13.86 -11.90
C GLU A 108 -8.54 12.42 -12.03
N GLU A 109 -7.63 11.99 -11.16
CA GLU A 109 -7.02 10.66 -11.19
C GLU A 109 -7.18 9.99 -9.83
N THR A 110 -7.41 8.67 -9.84
CA THR A 110 -7.38 7.86 -8.62
C THR A 110 -5.99 7.26 -8.48
N GLU A 111 -5.29 7.67 -7.45
CA GLU A 111 -3.94 7.21 -7.13
C GLU A 111 -3.99 6.12 -6.05
N LEU A 112 -3.17 5.09 -6.22
CA LEU A 112 -2.93 4.08 -5.22
C LEU A 112 -1.46 4.11 -4.83
N ILE A 113 -1.19 4.16 -3.52
CA ILE A 113 0.16 4.06 -2.97
C ILE A 113 0.25 2.77 -2.16
N LEU A 114 1.19 1.90 -2.51
CA LEU A 114 1.58 0.77 -1.67
C LEU A 114 2.81 1.20 -0.88
N SER A 115 2.77 1.09 0.43
CA SER A 115 3.84 1.56 1.31
C SER A 115 4.30 0.46 2.25
N THR A 116 5.62 0.30 2.37
CA THR A 116 6.17 -0.46 3.49
C THR A 116 5.90 0.28 4.80
N CYS A 117 5.72 -0.47 5.87
CA CYS A 117 5.66 0.08 7.21
C CYS A 117 6.73 -0.59 8.08
N SER A 118 7.40 0.19 8.92
CA SER A 118 8.43 -0.30 9.83
C SER A 118 8.62 0.72 10.95
N SER A 119 8.79 0.26 12.17
CA SER A 119 9.13 1.12 13.30
C SER A 119 10.64 1.41 13.41
N ARG A 120 11.45 0.79 12.54
CA ARG A 120 12.92 0.80 12.66
C ARG A 120 13.61 1.85 11.81
N SER A 121 12.91 2.49 10.86
CA SER A 121 13.49 3.44 9.94
C SER A 121 12.55 4.59 9.66
N GLU A 122 13.12 5.79 9.44
CA GLU A 122 12.37 6.95 8.96
C GLU A 122 12.02 6.85 7.47
N TRP A 123 12.64 5.94 6.75
CA TRP A 123 12.44 5.77 5.32
C TRP A 123 11.47 4.64 5.01
N ARG A 124 10.68 4.85 3.96
CA ARG A 124 9.72 3.89 3.45
C ARG A 124 9.91 3.73 1.94
N VAL A 125 9.71 2.50 1.46
CA VAL A 125 9.60 2.26 0.02
C VAL A 125 8.13 2.34 -0.37
N ILE A 126 7.82 3.14 -1.38
CA ILE A 126 6.47 3.24 -1.94
C ILE A 126 6.46 2.88 -3.41
N VAL A 127 5.35 2.29 -3.85
CA VAL A 127 5.02 2.06 -5.25
C VAL A 127 3.74 2.83 -5.54
N ARG A 128 3.79 3.67 -6.58
CA ARG A 128 2.64 4.49 -7.00
C ARG A 128 1.97 3.88 -8.20
N GLY A 129 0.65 3.88 -8.21
CA GLY A 129 -0.14 3.48 -9.35
C GLY A 129 -1.30 4.42 -9.60
N ASN A 130 -1.68 4.55 -10.88
CA ASN A 130 -2.85 5.30 -11.30
C ASN A 130 -3.90 4.34 -11.85
N LEU A 131 -5.15 4.57 -11.47
CA LEU A 131 -6.28 3.76 -11.95
C LEU A 131 -6.41 3.89 -13.47
N LYS A 132 -6.51 2.75 -14.12
CA LYS A 132 -6.76 2.69 -15.57
C LYS A 132 -8.20 2.98 -15.93
#